data_e95ce388a4a1410defc4bc914b3dcd61
#
_entry.id   e95ce388a4a1410defc4bc914b3dcd61
#
_cell.length_a   1.000
_cell.length_b   1.000
_cell.length_c   1.000
_cell.angle_alpha   90.00
_cell.angle_beta   90.00
_cell.angle_gamma   90.00
#
_symmetry.space_group_name_H-M   'P 1'
#
loop_
_entity.id
_entity.type
_entity.pdbx_description
1 polymer ?
#
loop_
_entity_poly.entity_id
_entity_poly.type
_entity_poly.pdbx_seq_one_letter_code
_entity_poly.pdbx_strand_id
1 'polypeptide(L)'
;MTTDYSGGGDPARSLRLLWRDQRRPTRGPRPGLSVERVVAAAVELADAEGLAALSMRRVAERLGVGTMSLYTYVPGKGELLDLMLDTVLAEEARPDPAAGWRAGLELRAREDWALYHRHPWILEISPSRPLLGPNETELFEAALAVVAGIGLSAAEMVLAVSLVAEYTRGAAQSAVGAAQAERRTGISDDQWWAAREPLFDKYFDPSRYPTLTRVAASGAFEQPTGGADYTVARARESFEFGLPRVLDGVEAFIEARSVNDP
;
A
#
# COMPACT_ATOMS: atom_id res chain seq x y z
N MET A 1 -10.23 9.43 -11.05
CA MET A 1 -9.44 9.63 -9.81
C MET A 1 -8.20 10.40 -10.16
N THR A 2 -7.93 11.52 -9.52
CA THR A 2 -6.66 12.26 -9.70
C THR A 2 -5.63 11.54 -8.83
N THR A 3 -4.64 10.92 -9.45
CA THR A 3 -3.54 10.30 -8.73
C THR A 3 -2.61 11.41 -8.25
N ASP A 4 -2.38 11.51 -6.96
CA ASP A 4 -1.35 12.39 -6.41
C ASP A 4 0.04 11.75 -6.63
N TYR A 5 1.02 12.57 -6.97
CA TYR A 5 2.39 12.11 -7.19
C TYR A 5 3.30 12.59 -6.05
N SER A 6 4.10 11.67 -5.51
CA SER A 6 5.24 12.02 -4.66
C SER A 6 6.35 12.71 -5.49
N GLY A 7 7.24 13.46 -4.82
CA GLY A 7 8.38 14.09 -5.49
C GLY A 7 8.04 15.29 -6.38
N GLY A 8 6.89 15.95 -6.18
CA GLY A 8 6.50 17.15 -6.92
C GLY A 8 7.18 18.45 -6.48
N GLY A 9 7.94 18.43 -5.38
CA GLY A 9 8.62 19.57 -4.79
C GLY A 9 10.06 19.78 -5.28
N ASP A 10 10.79 20.68 -4.60
CA ASP A 10 12.25 20.84 -4.81
C ASP A 10 12.98 19.59 -4.26
N PRO A 11 13.68 18.80 -5.11
CA PRO A 11 14.32 17.55 -4.69
C PRO A 11 15.33 17.71 -3.55
N ALA A 12 16.12 18.79 -3.57
CA ALA A 12 17.13 19.03 -2.53
C ALA A 12 16.48 19.39 -1.19
N ARG A 13 15.31 19.99 -1.22
CA ARG A 13 14.54 20.35 -0.03
C ARG A 13 13.78 19.14 0.53
N SER A 14 13.13 18.35 -0.34
CA SER A 14 12.46 17.11 0.04
C SER A 14 13.42 16.13 0.71
N LEU A 15 14.57 15.86 0.10
CA LEU A 15 15.59 14.97 0.68
C LEU A 15 16.14 15.46 2.02
N ARG A 16 16.41 16.77 2.16
CA ARG A 16 16.84 17.31 3.46
C ARG A 16 15.80 17.15 4.57
N LEU A 17 14.52 17.24 4.23
CA LEU A 17 13.43 17.02 5.18
C LEU A 17 13.29 15.55 5.54
N LEU A 18 13.32 14.64 4.56
CA LEU A 18 13.26 13.20 4.75
C LEU A 18 14.41 12.70 5.62
N TRP A 19 15.64 13.07 5.28
CA TRP A 19 16.86 12.64 5.99
C TRP A 19 17.15 13.47 7.24
N ARG A 20 16.25 14.39 7.62
CA ARG A 20 16.38 15.23 8.83
C ARG A 20 17.71 15.97 8.92
N ASP A 21 18.30 16.33 7.78
CA ASP A 21 19.54 17.13 7.71
C ASP A 21 19.29 18.61 8.11
N GLN A 22 18.39 18.80 9.05
CA GLN A 22 18.21 20.09 9.68
C GLN A 22 19.15 20.17 10.88
N ARG A 23 20.11 21.08 10.81
CA ARG A 23 20.89 21.49 11.99
C ARG A 23 19.90 21.78 13.12
N ARG A 24 19.94 20.97 14.18
CA ARG A 24 19.12 21.19 15.37
C ARG A 24 19.27 22.65 15.79
N PRO A 25 18.19 23.43 15.95
CA PRO A 25 18.27 24.74 16.57
C PRO A 25 18.85 24.55 17.96
N THR A 26 19.99 25.18 18.20
CA THR A 26 20.65 25.16 19.50
C THR A 26 19.80 25.93 20.51
N ARG A 27 19.43 25.22 21.60
CA ARG A 27 18.87 25.74 22.85
C ARG A 27 17.80 26.84 22.75
N GLY A 28 16.56 26.42 22.90
CA GLY A 28 15.36 27.23 23.15
C GLY A 28 14.25 26.35 23.69
N PRO A 29 13.15 26.91 24.27
CA PRO A 29 11.97 26.15 24.61
C PRO A 29 11.54 25.37 23.38
N ARG A 30 11.17 24.07 23.54
CA ARG A 30 10.69 23.24 22.42
C ARG A 30 9.57 23.99 21.71
N PRO A 31 9.70 24.31 20.42
CA PRO A 31 8.59 24.91 19.69
C PRO A 31 7.35 24.01 19.84
N GLY A 32 6.21 24.58 20.09
CA GLY A 32 4.95 23.82 20.18
C GLY A 32 4.57 23.11 18.89
N LEU A 33 5.23 23.45 17.75
CA LEU A 33 5.07 22.86 16.41
C LEU A 33 6.41 22.27 15.96
N SER A 34 6.35 21.11 15.28
CA SER A 34 7.52 20.44 14.66
C SER A 34 7.08 19.72 13.39
N VAL A 35 8.04 19.32 12.54
CA VAL A 35 7.76 18.54 11.32
C VAL A 35 7.02 17.25 11.68
N GLU A 36 7.44 16.53 12.71
CA GLU A 36 6.83 15.29 13.17
C GLU A 36 5.36 15.50 13.58
N ARG A 37 5.04 16.59 14.29
CA ARG A 37 3.66 16.91 14.66
C ARG A 37 2.80 17.28 13.45
N VAL A 38 3.37 17.98 12.47
CA VAL A 38 2.67 18.30 11.22
C VAL A 38 2.36 17.05 10.44
N VAL A 39 3.34 16.14 10.30
CA VAL A 39 3.19 14.86 9.60
C VAL A 39 2.18 13.97 10.31
N ALA A 40 2.27 13.81 11.63
CA ALA A 40 1.32 12.99 12.39
C ALA A 40 -0.12 13.48 12.21
N ALA A 41 -0.37 14.80 12.32
CA ALA A 41 -1.69 15.38 12.12
C ALA A 41 -2.20 15.19 10.67
N ALA A 42 -1.29 15.18 9.69
CA ALA A 42 -1.63 14.95 8.29
C ALA A 42 -1.97 13.48 8.02
N VAL A 43 -1.22 12.53 8.60
CA VAL A 43 -1.51 11.09 8.55
C VAL A 43 -2.88 10.81 9.17
N GLU A 44 -3.13 11.28 10.41
CA GLU A 44 -4.42 11.12 11.07
C GLU A 44 -5.59 11.72 10.25
N LEU A 45 -5.37 12.84 9.57
CA LEU A 45 -6.39 13.45 8.72
C LEU A 45 -6.68 12.59 7.49
N ALA A 46 -5.62 12.07 6.84
CA ALA A 46 -5.76 11.22 5.67
C ALA A 46 -6.38 9.86 6.02
N ASP A 47 -6.05 9.27 7.16
CA ASP A 47 -6.66 8.02 7.65
C ASP A 47 -8.16 8.18 7.92
N ALA A 48 -8.54 9.29 8.52
CA ALA A 48 -9.93 9.54 8.89
C ALA A 48 -10.82 9.92 7.69
N GLU A 49 -10.30 10.71 6.75
CA GLU A 49 -11.11 11.40 5.75
C GLU A 49 -10.64 11.18 4.29
N GLY A 50 -9.54 10.42 4.11
CA GLY A 50 -8.94 10.16 2.80
C GLY A 50 -8.02 11.28 2.30
N LEU A 51 -7.22 10.95 1.28
CA LEU A 51 -6.21 11.86 0.72
C LEU A 51 -6.81 13.12 0.09
N ALA A 52 -8.02 13.02 -0.46
CA ALA A 52 -8.73 14.17 -1.05
C ALA A 52 -9.01 15.29 -0.04
N ALA A 53 -9.16 14.95 1.24
CA ALA A 53 -9.37 15.89 2.32
C ALA A 53 -8.08 16.59 2.78
N LEU A 54 -6.91 16.07 2.41
CA LEU A 54 -5.62 16.59 2.85
C LEU A 54 -5.30 17.94 2.17
N SER A 55 -5.11 18.97 2.99
CA SER A 55 -4.61 20.28 2.56
C SER A 55 -3.83 20.94 3.70
N MET A 56 -2.86 21.79 3.35
CA MET A 56 -2.09 22.56 4.35
C MET A 56 -2.98 23.34 5.30
N ARG A 57 -4.11 23.88 4.81
CA ARG A 57 -5.08 24.60 5.64
C ARG A 57 -5.73 23.69 6.67
N ARG A 58 -6.20 22.52 6.27
CA ARG A 58 -6.86 21.57 7.18
C ARG A 58 -5.92 21.01 8.23
N VAL A 59 -4.68 20.73 7.86
CA VAL A 59 -3.63 20.32 8.83
C VAL A 59 -3.38 21.45 9.84
N ALA A 60 -3.31 22.71 9.40
CA ALA A 60 -3.14 23.86 10.29
C ALA A 60 -4.33 24.02 11.25
N GLU A 61 -5.55 23.89 10.74
CA GLU A 61 -6.79 23.93 11.54
C GLU A 61 -6.79 22.84 12.63
N ARG A 62 -6.39 21.61 12.27
CA ARG A 62 -6.29 20.46 13.21
C ARG A 62 -5.25 20.70 14.31
N LEU A 63 -4.16 21.39 13.98
CA LEU A 63 -3.09 21.73 14.93
C LEU A 63 -3.35 23.01 15.74
N GLY A 64 -4.40 23.77 15.41
CA GLY A 64 -4.72 25.03 16.06
C GLY A 64 -3.71 26.17 15.76
N VAL A 65 -3.09 26.14 14.56
CA VAL A 65 -2.08 27.11 14.14
C VAL A 65 -2.47 27.82 12.83
N GLY A 66 -1.83 28.94 12.53
CA GLY A 66 -2.01 29.61 11.23
C GLY A 66 -1.33 28.80 10.10
N THR A 67 -1.98 28.74 8.93
CA THR A 67 -1.46 27.99 7.77
C THR A 67 -0.04 28.43 7.37
N MET A 68 0.28 29.72 7.48
CA MET A 68 1.62 30.25 7.19
C MET A 68 2.69 29.68 8.09
N SER A 69 2.34 29.32 9.34
CA SER A 69 3.28 28.70 10.27
C SER A 69 3.72 27.30 9.80
N LEU A 70 2.83 26.54 9.12
CA LEU A 70 3.18 25.23 8.58
C LEU A 70 4.23 25.32 7.47
N TYR A 71 4.12 26.32 6.59
CA TYR A 71 5.05 26.50 5.47
C TYR A 71 6.50 26.75 5.93
N THR A 72 6.70 27.13 7.19
CA THR A 72 8.03 27.22 7.79
C THR A 72 8.66 25.85 8.04
N TYR A 73 7.83 24.83 8.31
CA TYR A 73 8.25 23.45 8.60
C TYR A 73 8.20 22.55 7.37
N VAL A 74 7.08 22.60 6.63
CA VAL A 74 6.84 21.81 5.44
C VAL A 74 6.40 22.74 4.30
N PRO A 75 7.19 22.84 3.23
CA PRO A 75 7.01 23.84 2.18
C PRO A 75 5.72 23.74 1.36
N GLY A 76 5.19 22.53 1.25
CA GLY A 76 4.01 22.28 0.44
C GLY A 76 3.40 20.91 0.68
N LYS A 77 2.28 20.62 -0.04
CA LYS A 77 1.57 19.35 0.03
C LYS A 77 2.43 18.21 -0.51
N GLY A 78 3.25 18.43 -1.53
CA GLY A 78 4.12 17.39 -2.10
C GLY A 78 5.13 16.88 -1.07
N GLU A 79 5.89 17.79 -0.44
CA GLU A 79 6.84 17.43 0.62
C GLU A 79 6.14 16.84 1.85
N LEU A 80 4.91 17.28 2.14
CA LEU A 80 4.11 16.69 3.21
C LEU A 80 3.75 15.23 2.90
N LEU A 81 3.34 14.92 1.68
CA LEU A 81 3.05 13.57 1.23
C LEU A 81 4.27 12.67 1.30
N ASP A 82 5.44 13.18 0.86
CA ASP A 82 6.70 12.44 0.94
C ASP A 82 7.04 12.07 2.40
N LEU A 83 6.91 13.04 3.31
CA LEU A 83 7.15 12.82 4.74
C LEU A 83 6.13 11.86 5.38
N MET A 84 4.86 11.95 5.00
CA MET A 84 3.81 11.04 5.48
C MET A 84 4.12 9.60 5.06
N LEU A 85 4.42 9.38 3.77
CA LEU A 85 4.77 8.06 3.26
C LEU A 85 5.96 7.47 4.00
N ASP A 86 7.08 8.19 4.07
CA ASP A 86 8.27 7.67 4.74
C ASP A 86 8.02 7.41 6.24
N THR A 87 7.20 8.23 6.88
CA THR A 87 6.86 8.06 8.30
C THR A 87 6.08 6.78 8.56
N VAL A 88 5.07 6.47 7.76
CA VAL A 88 4.25 5.26 7.97
C VAL A 88 4.98 3.98 7.56
N LEU A 89 5.93 4.05 6.63
CA LEU A 89 6.83 2.93 6.31
C LEU A 89 7.71 2.50 7.49
N ALA A 90 7.94 3.38 8.47
CA ALA A 90 8.64 3.02 9.71
C ALA A 90 7.85 2.06 10.61
N GLU A 91 6.55 1.91 10.39
CA GLU A 91 5.68 1.03 11.20
C GLU A 91 5.85 -0.44 10.84
N GLU A 92 6.40 -0.75 9.66
CA GLU A 92 6.57 -2.11 9.19
C GLU A 92 7.76 -2.81 9.87
N ALA A 93 7.55 -4.09 10.19
CA ALA A 93 8.63 -4.96 10.64
C ALA A 93 9.65 -5.19 9.51
N ARG A 94 10.93 -5.19 9.87
CA ARG A 94 12.02 -5.50 8.94
C ARG A 94 12.21 -7.01 8.86
N PRO A 95 12.23 -7.61 7.65
CA PRO A 95 12.52 -9.03 7.53
C PRO A 95 13.95 -9.34 7.96
N ASP A 96 14.11 -10.45 8.70
CA ASP A 96 15.41 -10.96 9.12
C ASP A 96 15.95 -11.93 8.06
N PRO A 97 17.13 -11.69 7.46
CA PRO A 97 17.75 -12.61 6.51
C PRO A 97 17.97 -14.01 7.08
N ALA A 98 18.17 -14.16 8.40
CA ALA A 98 18.34 -15.44 9.04
C ALA A 98 17.09 -16.33 8.99
N ALA A 99 15.90 -15.75 8.80
CA ALA A 99 14.64 -16.50 8.63
C ALA A 99 14.51 -17.17 7.25
N GLY A 100 15.39 -16.85 6.31
CA GLY A 100 15.35 -17.30 4.92
C GLY A 100 14.50 -16.42 4.01
N TRP A 101 14.81 -16.48 2.71
CA TRP A 101 14.26 -15.59 1.69
C TRP A 101 12.73 -15.66 1.60
N ARG A 102 12.16 -16.87 1.64
CA ARG A 102 10.70 -17.07 1.51
C ARG A 102 9.95 -16.45 2.67
N ALA A 103 10.39 -16.73 3.90
CA ALA A 103 9.78 -16.17 5.10
C ALA A 103 9.95 -14.63 5.15
N GLY A 104 11.10 -14.13 4.72
CA GLY A 104 11.37 -12.68 4.65
C GLY A 104 10.47 -11.95 3.65
N LEU A 105 10.29 -12.47 2.43
CA LEU A 105 9.38 -11.89 1.44
C LEU A 105 7.91 -12.05 1.83
N GLU A 106 7.54 -13.17 2.48
CA GLU A 106 6.18 -13.35 3.01
C GLU A 106 5.86 -12.34 4.11
N LEU A 107 6.79 -12.14 5.08
CA LEU A 107 6.64 -11.11 6.10
C LEU A 107 6.46 -9.73 5.45
N ARG A 108 7.32 -9.37 4.50
CA ARG A 108 7.22 -8.11 3.79
C ARG A 108 5.84 -7.91 3.15
N ALA A 109 5.34 -8.91 2.43
CA ALA A 109 4.02 -8.84 1.80
C ALA A 109 2.89 -8.66 2.81
N ARG A 110 2.96 -9.32 3.97
CA ARG A 110 1.96 -9.21 5.04
C ARG A 110 2.01 -7.86 5.75
N GLU A 111 3.19 -7.30 5.97
CA GLU A 111 3.38 -5.96 6.52
C GLU A 111 2.84 -4.89 5.56
N ASP A 112 3.19 -4.94 4.27
CA ASP A 112 2.64 -4.07 3.22
C ASP A 112 1.11 -4.15 3.18
N TRP A 113 0.55 -5.38 3.20
CA TRP A 113 -0.90 -5.60 3.25
C TRP A 113 -1.54 -4.93 4.46
N ALA A 114 -0.96 -5.09 5.64
CA ALA A 114 -1.46 -4.49 6.87
C ALA A 114 -1.35 -2.96 6.83
N LEU A 115 -0.24 -2.42 6.31
CA LEU A 115 -0.02 -0.99 6.16
C LEU A 115 -1.05 -0.36 5.22
N TYR A 116 -1.34 -0.95 4.07
CA TYR A 116 -2.35 -0.46 3.12
C TYR A 116 -3.77 -0.46 3.71
N HIS A 117 -4.08 -1.38 4.61
CA HIS A 117 -5.38 -1.38 5.30
C HIS A 117 -5.44 -0.34 6.42
N ARG A 118 -4.32 -0.06 7.07
CA ARG A 118 -4.21 0.99 8.10
C ARG A 118 -4.21 2.38 7.49
N HIS A 119 -3.51 2.54 6.37
CA HIS A 119 -3.32 3.80 5.66
C HIS A 119 -3.76 3.70 4.20
N PRO A 120 -5.07 3.57 3.92
CA PRO A 120 -5.61 3.34 2.57
C PRO A 120 -5.20 4.39 1.54
N TRP A 121 -4.90 5.60 1.98
CA TRP A 121 -4.48 6.71 1.15
C TRP A 121 -3.14 6.47 0.43
N ILE A 122 -2.29 5.56 0.93
CA ILE A 122 -1.04 5.17 0.27
C ILE A 122 -1.32 4.61 -1.14
N LEU A 123 -2.42 3.88 -1.31
CA LEU A 123 -2.80 3.30 -2.59
C LEU A 123 -3.28 4.34 -3.62
N GLU A 124 -3.61 5.55 -3.18
CA GLU A 124 -3.98 6.66 -4.04
C GLU A 124 -2.75 7.43 -4.59
N ILE A 125 -1.55 7.17 -4.02
CA ILE A 125 -0.30 7.78 -4.47
C ILE A 125 0.38 6.87 -5.49
N SER A 126 0.88 7.48 -6.58
CA SER A 126 1.58 6.73 -7.63
C SER A 126 2.91 6.16 -7.12
N PRO A 127 3.16 4.84 -7.29
CA PRO A 127 4.44 4.24 -6.93
C PRO A 127 5.51 4.39 -8.03
N SER A 128 5.28 5.22 -9.04
CA SER A 128 6.12 5.28 -10.25
C SER A 128 7.53 5.82 -10.00
N ARG A 129 7.77 6.47 -8.89
CA ARG A 129 9.08 7.01 -8.49
C ARG A 129 9.34 6.68 -7.03
N PRO A 130 10.56 6.24 -6.69
CA PRO A 130 10.94 6.01 -5.30
C PRO A 130 10.97 7.35 -4.55
N LEU A 131 10.62 7.28 -3.27
CA LEU A 131 10.63 8.42 -2.37
C LEU A 131 12.06 8.84 -1.99
N LEU A 132 12.96 7.85 -1.92
CA LEU A 132 14.35 7.98 -1.46
C LEU A 132 14.46 8.50 -0.02
N GLY A 133 13.47 8.21 0.81
CA GLY A 133 13.48 8.48 2.24
C GLY A 133 14.24 7.40 3.03
N PRO A 134 14.62 7.68 4.30
CA PRO A 134 15.38 6.73 5.11
C PRO A 134 14.60 5.43 5.37
N ASN A 135 13.31 5.49 5.69
CA ASN A 135 12.52 4.32 6.01
C ASN A 135 12.22 3.46 4.76
N GLU A 136 11.91 4.09 3.62
CA GLU A 136 11.78 3.38 2.34
C GLU A 136 13.09 2.67 1.98
N THR A 137 14.22 3.38 2.12
CA THR A 137 15.55 2.83 1.80
C THR A 137 15.89 1.64 2.71
N GLU A 138 15.63 1.75 4.01
CA GLU A 138 15.86 0.65 4.96
C GLU A 138 14.98 -0.57 4.68
N LEU A 139 13.70 -0.36 4.33
CA LEU A 139 12.79 -1.46 3.96
C LEU A 139 13.26 -2.17 2.69
N PHE A 140 13.68 -1.40 1.70
CA PHE A 140 14.17 -1.97 0.45
C PHE A 140 15.49 -2.72 0.64
N GLU A 141 16.41 -2.18 1.43
CA GLU A 141 17.65 -2.87 1.83
C GLU A 141 17.35 -4.18 2.54
N ALA A 142 16.45 -4.19 3.52
CA ALA A 142 16.06 -5.39 4.24
C ALA A 142 15.43 -6.44 3.29
N ALA A 143 14.60 -6.03 2.34
CA ALA A 143 14.00 -6.92 1.35
C ALA A 143 15.05 -7.50 0.37
N LEU A 144 16.04 -6.71 -0.05
CA LEU A 144 17.15 -7.20 -0.86
C LEU A 144 18.06 -8.15 -0.08
N ALA A 145 18.32 -7.86 1.19
CA ALA A 145 19.17 -8.69 2.04
C ALA A 145 18.64 -10.12 2.21
N VAL A 146 17.31 -10.33 2.28
CA VAL A 146 16.73 -11.67 2.39
C VAL A 146 16.85 -12.49 1.10
N VAL A 147 16.99 -11.87 -0.05
CA VAL A 147 17.19 -12.54 -1.35
C VAL A 147 18.65 -12.51 -1.81
N ALA A 148 19.56 -12.02 -0.98
CA ALA A 148 20.97 -12.03 -1.29
C ALA A 148 21.57 -13.45 -1.11
N GLY A 149 22.45 -13.85 -2.03
CA GLY A 149 23.20 -15.13 -1.92
C GLY A 149 22.38 -16.39 -2.23
N ILE A 150 21.16 -16.27 -2.75
CA ILE A 150 20.31 -17.44 -3.11
C ILE A 150 20.38 -17.79 -4.62
N GLY A 151 21.41 -17.35 -5.32
CA GLY A 151 21.63 -17.66 -6.75
C GLY A 151 20.98 -16.65 -7.72
N LEU A 152 20.41 -15.55 -7.23
CA LEU A 152 19.89 -14.48 -8.07
C LEU A 152 20.99 -13.44 -8.39
N SER A 153 21.01 -12.94 -9.62
CA SER A 153 21.77 -11.75 -9.98
C SER A 153 21.16 -10.50 -9.31
N ALA A 154 21.93 -9.41 -9.22
CA ALA A 154 21.43 -8.15 -8.62
C ALA A 154 20.13 -7.63 -9.30
N ALA A 155 20.01 -7.75 -10.62
CA ALA A 155 18.80 -7.37 -11.34
C ALA A 155 17.60 -8.26 -10.97
N GLU A 156 17.81 -9.56 -10.84
CA GLU A 156 16.76 -10.52 -10.47
C GLU A 156 16.33 -10.37 -9.01
N MET A 157 17.23 -10.02 -8.11
CA MET A 157 16.88 -9.66 -6.73
C MET A 157 15.88 -8.51 -6.70
N VAL A 158 16.17 -7.43 -7.44
CA VAL A 158 15.25 -6.28 -7.57
C VAL A 158 13.90 -6.70 -8.13
N LEU A 159 13.90 -7.53 -9.21
CA LEU A 159 12.66 -7.99 -9.84
C LEU A 159 11.84 -8.90 -8.91
N ALA A 160 12.48 -9.79 -8.14
CA ALA A 160 11.80 -10.67 -7.20
C ALA A 160 11.12 -9.88 -6.06
N VAL A 161 11.83 -8.90 -5.49
CA VAL A 161 11.27 -8.00 -4.47
C VAL A 161 10.12 -7.17 -5.03
N SER A 162 10.30 -6.60 -6.24
CA SER A 162 9.25 -5.81 -6.91
C SER A 162 8.02 -6.64 -7.23
N LEU A 163 8.18 -7.88 -7.71
CA LEU A 163 7.06 -8.79 -8.02
C LEU A 163 6.15 -9.00 -6.80
N VAL A 164 6.74 -9.27 -5.64
CA VAL A 164 5.97 -9.47 -4.39
C VAL A 164 5.28 -8.17 -3.96
N ALA A 165 5.96 -7.04 -4.03
CA ALA A 165 5.41 -5.74 -3.66
C ALA A 165 4.24 -5.33 -4.60
N GLU A 166 4.39 -5.50 -5.91
CA GLU A 166 3.35 -5.19 -6.90
C GLU A 166 2.14 -6.10 -6.76
N TYR A 167 2.35 -7.41 -6.54
CA TYR A 167 1.27 -8.34 -6.25
C TYR A 167 0.49 -7.89 -5.02
N THR A 168 1.19 -7.62 -3.92
CA THR A 168 0.58 -7.21 -2.64
C THR A 168 -0.21 -5.91 -2.81
N ARG A 169 0.38 -4.92 -3.48
CA ARG A 169 -0.29 -3.64 -3.74
C ARG A 169 -1.55 -3.81 -4.57
N GLY A 170 -1.52 -4.61 -5.64
CA GLY A 170 -2.69 -4.87 -6.49
C GLY A 170 -3.82 -5.56 -5.73
N ALA A 171 -3.48 -6.56 -4.92
CA ALA A 171 -4.44 -7.26 -4.07
C ALA A 171 -5.06 -6.33 -3.01
N ALA A 172 -4.21 -5.53 -2.32
CA ALA A 172 -4.66 -4.57 -1.32
C ALA A 172 -5.54 -3.47 -1.93
N GLN A 173 -5.24 -2.99 -3.15
CA GLN A 173 -6.07 -2.00 -3.83
C GLN A 173 -7.48 -2.52 -4.09
N SER A 174 -7.62 -3.79 -4.46
CA SER A 174 -8.92 -4.44 -4.63
C SER A 174 -9.68 -4.54 -3.30
N ALA A 175 -8.99 -4.97 -2.23
CA ALA A 175 -9.58 -5.14 -0.90
C ALA A 175 -10.04 -3.82 -0.28
N VAL A 176 -9.16 -2.79 -0.31
CA VAL A 176 -9.46 -1.45 0.20
C VAL A 176 -10.56 -0.79 -0.62
N GLY A 177 -10.54 -0.97 -1.96
CA GLY A 177 -11.59 -0.49 -2.85
C GLY A 177 -12.96 -1.07 -2.49
N ALA A 178 -13.03 -2.38 -2.24
CA ALA A 178 -14.22 -3.07 -1.78
C ALA A 178 -14.71 -2.51 -0.44
N ALA A 179 -13.84 -2.45 0.58
CA ALA A 179 -14.19 -1.93 1.90
C ALA A 179 -14.65 -0.45 1.90
N GLN A 180 -14.29 0.31 0.87
CA GLN A 180 -14.70 1.70 0.73
C GLN A 180 -15.89 1.91 -0.22
N ALA A 181 -16.31 0.87 -0.95
CA ALA A 181 -17.35 0.96 -1.98
C ALA A 181 -18.64 1.54 -1.43
N GLU A 182 -19.15 1.00 -0.32
CA GLU A 182 -20.37 1.47 0.31
C GLU A 182 -20.26 2.93 0.77
N ARG A 183 -19.14 3.30 1.42
CA ARG A 183 -18.92 4.68 1.87
C ARG A 183 -18.87 5.68 0.71
N ARG A 184 -18.35 5.27 -0.45
CA ARG A 184 -18.20 6.12 -1.64
C ARG A 184 -19.47 6.21 -2.48
N THR A 185 -20.28 5.14 -2.52
CA THR A 185 -21.46 5.03 -3.38
C THR A 185 -22.78 5.20 -2.64
N GLY A 186 -22.80 5.00 -1.31
CA GLY A 186 -24.02 4.92 -0.51
C GLY A 186 -24.83 3.65 -0.73
N ILE A 187 -24.26 2.65 -1.41
CA ILE A 187 -24.92 1.40 -1.78
C ILE A 187 -24.09 0.25 -1.24
N SER A 188 -24.69 -0.62 -0.39
CA SER A 188 -24.03 -1.83 0.08
C SER A 188 -23.89 -2.87 -1.04
N ASP A 189 -22.97 -3.83 -0.87
CA ASP A 189 -22.81 -4.95 -1.82
C ASP A 189 -24.11 -5.71 -2.02
N ASP A 190 -24.84 -6.01 -0.94
CA ASP A 190 -26.14 -6.70 -1.02
C ASP A 190 -27.17 -5.91 -1.85
N GLN A 191 -27.26 -4.61 -1.65
CA GLN A 191 -28.14 -3.74 -2.43
C GLN A 191 -27.70 -3.69 -3.90
N TRP A 192 -26.38 -3.67 -4.14
CA TRP A 192 -25.83 -3.65 -5.49
C TRP A 192 -26.16 -4.93 -6.25
N TRP A 193 -25.99 -6.10 -5.63
CA TRP A 193 -26.30 -7.40 -6.21
C TRP A 193 -27.80 -7.59 -6.37
N ALA A 194 -28.59 -7.35 -5.33
CA ALA A 194 -30.06 -7.48 -5.40
C ALA A 194 -30.70 -6.67 -6.53
N ALA A 195 -30.13 -5.51 -6.85
CA ALA A 195 -30.60 -4.68 -7.96
C ALA A 195 -30.18 -5.21 -9.34
N ARG A 196 -29.06 -5.93 -9.47
CA ARG A 196 -28.43 -6.29 -10.75
C ARG A 196 -28.65 -7.75 -11.15
N GLU A 197 -28.66 -8.66 -10.21
CA GLU A 197 -28.79 -10.09 -10.47
C GLU A 197 -30.07 -10.42 -11.30
N PRO A 198 -31.26 -9.92 -10.95
CA PRO A 198 -32.47 -10.21 -11.75
C PRO A 198 -32.42 -9.58 -13.16
N LEU A 199 -31.65 -8.54 -13.35
CA LEU A 199 -31.46 -7.91 -14.66
C LEU A 199 -30.44 -8.68 -15.49
N PHE A 200 -29.33 -9.13 -14.85
CA PHE A 200 -28.31 -9.93 -15.49
C PHE A 200 -28.87 -11.23 -16.04
N ASP A 201 -29.74 -11.92 -15.29
CA ASP A 201 -30.40 -13.15 -15.68
C ASP A 201 -31.20 -13.04 -16.99
N LYS A 202 -31.71 -11.84 -17.30
CA LYS A 202 -32.42 -11.60 -18.57
C LYS A 202 -31.51 -11.58 -19.79
N TYR A 203 -30.23 -11.29 -19.59
CA TYR A 203 -29.24 -11.14 -20.66
C TYR A 203 -28.24 -12.30 -20.70
N PHE A 204 -28.18 -13.08 -19.62
CA PHE A 204 -27.22 -14.18 -19.50
C PHE A 204 -27.75 -15.42 -20.26
N ASP A 205 -27.00 -15.84 -21.26
CA ASP A 205 -27.26 -17.07 -22.01
C ASP A 205 -26.26 -18.17 -21.56
N PRO A 206 -26.72 -19.16 -20.79
CA PRO A 206 -25.88 -20.27 -20.33
C PRO A 206 -25.19 -21.04 -21.46
N SER A 207 -25.81 -21.12 -22.64
CA SER A 207 -25.24 -21.83 -23.79
C SER A 207 -24.02 -21.09 -24.37
N ARG A 208 -24.01 -19.77 -24.29
CA ARG A 208 -22.93 -18.92 -24.74
C ARG A 208 -21.76 -18.88 -23.74
N TYR A 209 -22.03 -19.14 -22.46
CA TYR A 209 -21.06 -19.05 -21.38
C TYR A 209 -20.98 -20.36 -20.56
N PRO A 210 -20.65 -21.52 -21.18
CA PRO A 210 -20.77 -22.83 -20.52
C PRO A 210 -19.80 -23.01 -19.35
N THR A 211 -18.61 -22.41 -19.40
CA THR A 211 -17.62 -22.47 -18.30
C THR A 211 -18.07 -21.65 -17.11
N LEU A 212 -18.55 -20.42 -17.34
CA LEU A 212 -19.08 -19.56 -16.28
C LEU A 212 -20.30 -20.19 -15.61
N THR A 213 -21.21 -20.75 -16.41
CA THR A 213 -22.40 -21.47 -15.91
C THR A 213 -22.01 -22.64 -15.00
N ARG A 214 -21.03 -23.44 -15.38
CA ARG A 214 -20.53 -24.55 -14.55
C ARG A 214 -19.89 -24.08 -13.26
N VAL A 215 -19.09 -23.01 -13.31
CA VAL A 215 -18.47 -22.40 -12.11
C VAL A 215 -19.54 -21.83 -11.19
N ALA A 216 -20.55 -21.12 -11.71
CA ALA A 216 -21.65 -20.60 -10.92
C ALA A 216 -22.46 -21.74 -10.25
N ALA A 217 -22.77 -22.79 -10.99
CA ALA A 217 -23.48 -23.96 -10.45
C ALA A 217 -22.71 -24.72 -9.36
N SER A 218 -21.40 -24.53 -9.24
CA SER A 218 -20.59 -25.10 -8.14
C SER A 218 -20.64 -24.29 -6.83
N GLY A 219 -21.39 -23.20 -6.78
CA GLY A 219 -21.44 -22.31 -5.61
C GLY A 219 -20.21 -21.40 -5.46
N ALA A 220 -19.33 -21.34 -6.46
CA ALA A 220 -18.08 -20.57 -6.37
C ALA A 220 -18.27 -19.05 -6.19
N PHE A 221 -19.49 -18.55 -6.50
CA PHE A 221 -19.87 -17.14 -6.33
C PHE A 221 -20.87 -16.92 -5.19
N GLU A 222 -21.22 -17.99 -4.44
CA GLU A 222 -22.12 -17.85 -3.31
C GLU A 222 -21.50 -17.02 -2.19
N GLN A 223 -22.30 -16.14 -1.61
CA GLN A 223 -21.86 -15.32 -0.50
C GLN A 223 -21.74 -16.16 0.78
N PRO A 224 -20.69 -15.96 1.62
CA PRO A 224 -20.64 -16.60 2.91
C PRO A 224 -21.83 -16.18 3.76
N THR A 225 -22.57 -17.15 4.29
CA THR A 225 -23.64 -16.88 5.27
C THR A 225 -23.02 -16.31 6.54
N GLY A 226 -23.22 -15.01 6.81
CA GLY A 226 -22.73 -14.44 8.07
C GLY A 226 -22.39 -12.95 8.09
N GLY A 227 -22.86 -12.15 7.11
CA GLY A 227 -22.82 -10.68 7.22
C GLY A 227 -21.43 -10.04 7.09
N ALA A 228 -20.40 -10.79 6.70
CA ALA A 228 -19.15 -10.20 6.25
C ALA A 228 -19.36 -9.67 4.83
N ASP A 229 -18.89 -8.45 4.57
CA ASP A 229 -18.84 -7.90 3.22
C ASP A 229 -18.13 -8.93 2.29
N TYR A 230 -18.91 -9.55 1.41
CA TYR A 230 -18.45 -10.63 0.52
C TYR A 230 -17.23 -10.19 -0.29
N THR A 231 -17.25 -8.97 -0.80
CA THR A 231 -16.19 -8.44 -1.66
C THR A 231 -14.90 -8.26 -0.88
N VAL A 232 -14.97 -7.83 0.38
CA VAL A 232 -13.80 -7.71 1.27
C VAL A 232 -13.24 -9.08 1.62
N ALA A 233 -14.11 -10.03 1.99
CA ALA A 233 -13.69 -11.40 2.30
C ALA A 233 -13.02 -12.07 1.10
N ARG A 234 -13.60 -11.90 -0.09
CA ARG A 234 -13.06 -12.45 -1.34
C ARG A 234 -11.72 -11.85 -1.74
N ALA A 235 -11.54 -10.55 -1.52
CA ALA A 235 -10.27 -9.89 -1.80
C ALA A 235 -9.16 -10.40 -0.88
N ARG A 236 -9.47 -10.65 0.40
CA ARG A 236 -8.54 -11.27 1.36
C ARG A 236 -8.19 -12.70 0.96
N GLU A 237 -9.19 -13.51 0.61
CA GLU A 237 -8.95 -14.87 0.11
C GLU A 237 -8.05 -14.88 -1.14
N SER A 238 -8.25 -13.92 -2.04
CA SER A 238 -7.42 -13.78 -3.24
C SER A 238 -5.96 -13.48 -2.89
N PHE A 239 -5.71 -12.63 -1.90
CA PHE A 239 -4.36 -12.35 -1.39
C PHE A 239 -3.74 -13.61 -0.77
N GLU A 240 -4.45 -14.29 0.14
CA GLU A 240 -3.96 -15.50 0.81
C GLU A 240 -3.75 -16.67 -0.16
N PHE A 241 -4.57 -16.76 -1.20
CA PHE A 241 -4.40 -17.76 -2.26
C PHE A 241 -3.18 -17.44 -3.14
N GLY A 242 -3.00 -16.20 -3.54
CA GLY A 242 -2.01 -15.84 -4.55
C GLY A 242 -0.60 -15.66 -3.99
N LEU A 243 -0.43 -15.13 -2.77
CA LEU A 243 0.89 -14.90 -2.20
C LEU A 243 1.79 -16.15 -2.21
N PRO A 244 1.35 -17.34 -1.74
CA PRO A 244 2.16 -18.55 -1.85
C PRO A 244 2.54 -18.89 -3.30
N ARG A 245 1.64 -18.69 -4.28
CA ARG A 245 1.90 -18.99 -5.70
C ARG A 245 2.94 -18.05 -6.31
N VAL A 246 2.93 -16.78 -5.90
CA VAL A 246 3.99 -15.84 -6.29
C VAL A 246 5.34 -16.31 -5.73
N LEU A 247 5.38 -16.71 -4.45
CA LEU A 247 6.59 -17.22 -3.81
C LEU A 247 7.05 -18.56 -4.41
N ASP A 248 6.12 -19.47 -4.73
CA ASP A 248 6.42 -20.74 -5.44
C ASP A 248 7.04 -20.46 -6.82
N GLY A 249 6.56 -19.43 -7.51
CA GLY A 249 7.15 -18.99 -8.79
C GLY A 249 8.58 -18.48 -8.65
N VAL A 250 8.87 -17.73 -7.58
CA VAL A 250 10.25 -17.28 -7.27
C VAL A 250 11.12 -18.47 -6.92
N GLU A 251 10.64 -19.44 -6.13
CA GLU A 251 11.35 -20.65 -5.76
C GLU A 251 11.73 -21.49 -6.98
N ALA A 252 10.75 -21.77 -7.86
CA ALA A 252 10.99 -22.50 -9.11
C ALA A 252 12.03 -21.81 -10.01
N PHE A 253 12.04 -20.47 -10.02
CA PHE A 253 13.03 -19.72 -10.77
C PHE A 253 14.45 -19.88 -10.19
N ILE A 254 14.60 -19.83 -8.86
CA ILE A 254 15.88 -20.05 -8.16
C ILE A 254 16.40 -21.48 -8.42
N GLU A 255 15.53 -22.48 -8.30
CA GLU A 255 15.88 -23.88 -8.52
C GLU A 255 16.35 -24.14 -9.96
N ALA A 256 15.64 -23.57 -10.95
CA ALA A 256 16.01 -23.73 -12.36
C ALA A 256 17.40 -23.14 -12.68
N ARG A 257 17.83 -22.11 -11.96
CA ARG A 257 19.18 -21.55 -12.11
C ARG A 257 20.25 -22.43 -11.48
N SER A 258 19.99 -22.96 -10.30
CA SER A 258 20.94 -23.84 -9.58
C SER A 258 21.28 -25.10 -10.38
N VAL A 259 20.40 -25.52 -11.29
CA VAL A 259 20.64 -26.67 -12.20
C VAL A 259 21.49 -26.30 -13.43
N ASN A 260 21.45 -25.00 -13.84
CA ASN A 260 22.10 -24.52 -15.05
C ASN A 260 23.45 -23.81 -14.82
N ASP A 261 23.87 -23.62 -13.57
CA ASP A 261 25.17 -23.05 -13.21
C ASP A 261 26.08 -24.21 -12.75
N PRO A 262 27.08 -24.64 -13.59
CA PRO A 262 27.93 -25.81 -13.31
C PRO A 262 28.99 -25.52 -12.25
#